data_8ee24c3d20dfedc63279484301b0b18e
#
_entry.id   8ee24c3d20dfedc63279484301b0b18e
#
_cell.length_a   1.000
_cell.length_b   1.000
_cell.length_c   1.000
_cell.angle_alpha   90.00
_cell.angle_beta   90.00
_cell.angle_gamma   90.00
#
_symmetry.space_group_name_H-M   'P 1'
#
loop_
_entity.id
_entity.type
_entity.pdbx_description
1 polymer ?
#
loop_
_entity_poly.entity_id
_entity_poly.type
_entity_poly.pdbx_seq_one_letter_code
_entity_poly.pdbx_strand_id
1 'polypeptide(L)'
;VYQLQGVHTHVAALATRNYGHLPPDFTPLGPSAARRGPAPDFDRAPRANTEATGLLMAHCRHAEAALIASTNTVYRPNEDPWHAYLETDPLGDPTAPHSPTYAVSKVGQEAVARTMARVLDLPTTIARINAGYGANGGLPAYHCDAIAAGKAVPLRLPEQSPYSPIHEDDLAGQVAPLLDAAASPATIVNWCGDEIVTAEQWCALFGQRLGVEPDLSYYDLPGSQPGSAADPTRRRSLTGPCTVGWQDAMAAMLDQRTGPADC
;
A
#
# COMPACT_ATOMS: atom_id res chain seq x y z
N VAL A 1 -5.32 11.50 7.47
CA VAL A 1 -5.97 11.05 8.71
C VAL A 1 -7.45 11.00 8.41
N TYR A 2 -7.99 9.85 8.07
CA TYR A 2 -9.44 9.67 8.02
C TYR A 2 -9.92 9.48 9.46
N GLN A 3 -10.46 10.54 10.04
CA GLN A 3 -11.20 10.48 11.29
C GLN A 3 -12.63 10.07 10.92
N LEU A 4 -12.97 8.79 11.11
CA LEU A 4 -14.36 8.38 11.09
C LEU A 4 -15.04 8.98 12.32
N GLN A 5 -15.65 10.14 12.16
CA GLN A 5 -16.61 10.68 13.12
C GLN A 5 -17.93 9.95 12.94
N GLY A 6 -18.32 9.24 13.93
CA GLY A 6 -19.67 8.65 14.02
C GLY A 6 -19.62 7.41 14.88
N VAL A 7 -20.04 7.60 16.10
CA VAL A 7 -20.62 6.63 17.01
C VAL A 7 -20.56 5.20 16.49
N HIS A 8 -19.83 4.37 17.21
CA HIS A 8 -20.19 2.99 17.45
C HIS A 8 -19.02 2.02 17.37
N THR A 9 -18.88 1.27 18.35
CA THR A 9 -18.44 -0.11 18.56
C THR A 9 -17.26 -0.65 17.73
N HIS A 10 -16.99 -0.12 16.53
CA HIS A 10 -15.91 -0.55 15.64
C HIS A 10 -14.88 0.57 15.46
N VAL A 11 -13.58 0.24 15.58
CA VAL A 11 -12.50 1.16 15.28
C VAL A 11 -11.68 0.63 14.12
N ALA A 12 -11.76 1.32 12.98
CA ALA A 12 -10.84 1.14 11.89
C ALA A 12 -9.65 2.09 12.08
N ALA A 13 -8.53 1.57 12.56
CA ALA A 13 -7.29 2.33 12.66
C ALA A 13 -6.59 2.32 11.29
N LEU A 14 -6.96 3.26 10.43
CA LEU A 14 -6.26 3.47 9.15
C LEU A 14 -5.02 4.35 9.41
N ALA A 15 -3.99 3.79 10.02
CA ALA A 15 -2.70 4.44 10.16
C ALA A 15 -1.84 4.11 8.93
N THR A 16 -2.20 4.67 7.77
CA THR A 16 -1.32 4.70 6.61
C THR A 16 -1.01 6.14 6.27
N ARG A 17 0.06 6.69 6.82
CA ARG A 17 0.76 7.76 6.12
C ARG A 17 1.86 7.11 5.31
N ASN A 18 1.60 6.98 4.02
CA ASN A 18 2.67 6.82 3.06
C ASN A 18 3.47 8.14 3.10
N TYR A 19 4.64 8.15 3.73
CA TYR A 19 5.54 9.31 3.73
C TYR A 19 6.31 9.44 2.41
N GLY A 20 5.80 8.81 1.36
CA GLY A 20 6.26 8.91 0.00
C GLY A 20 5.61 10.03 -0.79
N HIS A 21 5.45 11.24 -0.23
CA HIS A 21 5.53 12.40 -1.08
C HIS A 21 6.99 12.48 -1.52
N LEU A 22 7.25 11.93 -2.70
CA LEU A 22 8.45 12.30 -3.45
C LEU A 22 8.40 13.83 -3.56
N PRO A 23 9.41 14.57 -3.05
CA PRO A 23 9.48 16.00 -3.33
C PRO A 23 9.44 16.19 -4.84
N PRO A 24 8.86 17.29 -5.36
CA PRO A 24 8.75 17.54 -6.80
C PRO A 24 10.08 17.44 -7.56
N ASP A 25 11.19 17.38 -6.86
CA ASP A 25 12.57 17.32 -7.34
C ASP A 25 13.22 15.93 -7.11
N PHE A 26 12.43 14.88 -6.89
CA PHE A 26 13.00 13.55 -6.74
C PHE A 26 13.61 13.08 -8.06
N THR A 27 14.92 13.24 -8.17
CA THR A 27 15.72 12.58 -9.19
C THR A 27 16.09 11.20 -8.66
N PRO A 28 15.84 10.10 -9.42
CA PRO A 28 16.31 8.78 -9.02
C PRO A 28 17.82 8.86 -8.75
N LEU A 29 18.23 8.49 -7.55
CA LEU A 29 19.62 8.58 -7.14
C LEU A 29 20.42 7.53 -7.90
N GLY A 30 21.16 7.96 -8.90
CA GLY A 30 22.38 7.26 -9.29
C GLY A 30 23.33 7.16 -8.08
N PRO A 31 24.30 6.23 -8.08
CA PRO A 31 25.08 5.86 -6.89
C PRO A 31 25.94 6.97 -6.24
N SER A 32 25.78 8.22 -6.62
CA SER A 32 26.69 9.32 -6.21
C SER A 32 26.01 10.66 -5.87
N ALA A 33 24.73 10.75 -5.59
CA ALA A 33 24.14 12.02 -5.18
C ALA A 33 24.10 12.14 -3.65
N ALA A 34 25.09 12.84 -3.09
CA ALA A 34 25.06 13.27 -1.69
C ALA A 34 23.81 14.13 -1.45
N ARG A 35 22.88 13.66 -0.62
CA ARG A 35 21.67 14.40 -0.23
C ARG A 35 22.05 15.68 0.50
N ARG A 36 21.73 16.83 -0.06
CA ARG A 36 21.66 18.10 0.64
C ARG A 36 20.20 18.31 1.14
N GLY A 37 19.85 17.67 2.23
CA GLY A 37 18.57 17.79 2.89
C GLY A 37 18.69 17.43 4.37
N PRO A 38 17.70 17.72 5.23
CA PRO A 38 17.74 17.29 6.62
C PRO A 38 17.90 15.77 6.68
N ALA A 39 18.69 15.30 7.64
CA ALA A 39 18.90 13.86 7.87
C ALA A 39 17.55 13.14 7.97
N PRO A 40 17.40 11.93 7.40
CA PRO A 40 16.18 11.15 7.53
C PRO A 40 15.85 10.93 9.00
N ASP A 41 14.61 11.25 9.41
CA ASP A 41 14.12 10.89 10.75
C ASP A 41 13.72 9.40 10.74
N PHE A 42 14.65 8.54 11.12
CA PHE A 42 14.46 7.09 11.17
C PHE A 42 13.43 6.66 12.21
N ASP A 43 13.14 7.49 13.23
CA ASP A 43 12.16 7.19 14.27
C ASP A 43 10.72 7.56 13.88
N ARG A 44 10.56 8.38 12.87
CA ARG A 44 9.23 8.87 12.47
C ARG A 44 8.28 7.76 12.07
N ALA A 45 8.73 6.82 11.24
CA ALA A 45 7.88 5.71 10.81
C ALA A 45 7.58 4.72 11.95
N PRO A 46 8.54 4.28 12.78
CA PRO A 46 8.26 3.52 14.00
C PRO A 46 7.26 4.19 14.93
N ARG A 47 7.42 5.47 15.26
CA ARG A 47 6.45 6.19 16.11
C ARG A 47 5.06 6.23 15.48
N ALA A 48 4.96 6.54 14.18
CA ALA A 48 3.68 6.71 13.50
C ALA A 48 2.95 5.39 13.21
N ASN A 49 3.67 4.32 12.90
CA ASN A 49 3.08 3.04 12.53
C ASN A 49 3.05 2.06 13.72
N THR A 50 4.16 1.87 14.40
CA THR A 50 4.30 0.84 15.45
C THR A 50 3.71 1.31 16.78
N GLU A 51 4.26 2.40 17.37
CA GLU A 51 3.85 2.88 18.68
C GLU A 51 2.42 3.41 18.68
N ALA A 52 2.04 4.21 17.67
CA ALA A 52 0.70 4.77 17.57
C ALA A 52 -0.37 3.68 17.46
N THR A 53 -0.08 2.54 16.80
CA THR A 53 -1.02 1.42 16.74
C THR A 53 -1.29 0.84 18.12
N GLY A 54 -0.25 0.62 18.93
CA GLY A 54 -0.41 0.13 20.30
C GLY A 54 -1.21 1.08 21.18
N LEU A 55 -0.88 2.38 21.13
CA LEU A 55 -1.59 3.41 21.88
C LEU A 55 -3.07 3.53 21.48
N LEU A 56 -3.33 3.46 20.15
CA LEU A 56 -4.70 3.55 19.64
C LEU A 56 -5.52 2.33 20.05
N MET A 57 -4.98 1.12 19.94
CA MET A 57 -5.66 -0.10 20.40
C MET A 57 -5.93 -0.07 21.90
N ALA A 58 -4.97 0.39 22.71
CA ALA A 58 -5.16 0.57 24.15
C ALA A 58 -6.27 1.59 24.48
N HIS A 59 -6.32 2.71 23.74
CA HIS A 59 -7.38 3.71 23.88
C HIS A 59 -8.75 3.13 23.50
N CYS A 60 -8.79 2.34 22.43
CA CYS A 60 -10.02 1.73 21.89
C CYS A 60 -10.28 0.31 22.42
N ARG A 61 -9.76 -0.04 23.60
CA ARG A 61 -9.82 -1.40 24.16
C ARG A 61 -11.23 -1.96 24.38
N HIS A 62 -12.26 -1.12 24.33
CA HIS A 62 -13.67 -1.52 24.47
C HIS A 62 -14.41 -1.57 23.12
N ALA A 63 -13.72 -1.43 21.99
CA ALA A 63 -14.31 -1.63 20.69
C ALA A 63 -14.66 -3.10 20.47
N GLU A 64 -15.66 -3.38 19.64
CA GLU A 64 -16.06 -4.74 19.27
C GLU A 64 -15.02 -5.41 18.36
N ALA A 65 -14.38 -4.62 17.48
CA ALA A 65 -13.35 -5.09 16.57
C ALA A 65 -12.39 -3.96 16.16
N ALA A 66 -11.20 -4.35 15.68
CA ALA A 66 -10.22 -3.45 15.11
C ALA A 66 -9.75 -3.93 13.73
N LEU A 67 -9.61 -3.01 12.78
CA LEU A 67 -8.98 -3.24 11.48
C LEU A 67 -7.69 -2.45 11.40
N ILE A 68 -6.57 -3.14 11.22
CA ILE A 68 -5.24 -2.55 11.14
C ILE A 68 -4.76 -2.60 9.68
N ALA A 69 -4.61 -1.45 9.06
CA ALA A 69 -4.07 -1.34 7.72
C ALA A 69 -2.54 -1.55 7.74
N SER A 70 -2.10 -2.72 7.30
CA SER A 70 -0.72 -3.07 7.01
C SER A 70 -0.43 -2.88 5.52
N THR A 71 0.60 -3.49 5.00
CA THR A 71 1.06 -3.36 3.63
C THR A 71 1.67 -4.65 3.11
N ASN A 72 1.58 -4.90 1.80
CA ASN A 72 2.27 -6.02 1.16
C ASN A 72 3.81 -5.91 1.26
N THR A 73 4.33 -4.71 1.51
CA THR A 73 5.78 -4.46 1.69
C THR A 73 6.37 -5.15 2.94
N VAL A 74 5.55 -5.73 3.82
CA VAL A 74 6.04 -6.50 4.98
C VAL A 74 6.64 -7.85 4.60
N TYR A 75 6.39 -8.33 3.39
CA TYR A 75 6.91 -9.62 2.95
C TYR A 75 8.40 -9.56 2.61
N ARG A 76 9.09 -10.64 2.91
CA ARG A 76 10.46 -10.86 2.46
C ARG A 76 10.47 -10.88 0.93
N PRO A 77 11.40 -10.16 0.26
CA PRO A 77 11.54 -10.22 -1.19
C PRO A 77 11.69 -11.66 -1.70
N ASN A 78 10.96 -11.99 -2.76
CA ASN A 78 11.08 -13.24 -3.49
C ASN A 78 11.89 -13.00 -4.77
N GLU A 79 12.69 -13.99 -5.18
CA GLU A 79 13.47 -13.92 -6.42
C GLU A 79 12.58 -13.96 -7.67
N ASP A 80 11.43 -14.67 -7.58
CA ASP A 80 10.41 -14.65 -8.63
C ASP A 80 9.54 -13.38 -8.48
N PRO A 81 9.59 -12.44 -9.41
CA PRO A 81 8.76 -11.23 -9.36
C PRO A 81 7.27 -11.52 -9.46
N TRP A 82 6.88 -12.67 -10.04
CA TRP A 82 5.50 -13.08 -10.19
C TRP A 82 4.95 -13.87 -9.01
N HIS A 83 5.76 -14.08 -7.96
CA HIS A 83 5.30 -14.74 -6.75
C HIS A 83 4.12 -13.98 -6.14
N ALA A 84 2.94 -14.63 -6.13
CA ALA A 84 1.75 -14.09 -5.45
C ALA A 84 1.82 -14.43 -3.96
N TYR A 85 2.17 -13.44 -3.15
CA TYR A 85 2.37 -13.62 -1.71
C TYR A 85 1.12 -14.14 -1.00
N LEU A 86 1.30 -15.20 -0.20
CA LEU A 86 0.32 -15.72 0.74
C LEU A 86 0.49 -15.07 2.11
N GLU A 87 -0.56 -15.05 2.94
CA GLU A 87 -0.49 -14.51 4.31
C GLU A 87 0.52 -15.26 5.20
N THR A 88 0.87 -16.49 4.82
CA THR A 88 1.84 -17.35 5.52
C THR A 88 3.28 -17.15 5.07
N ASP A 89 3.51 -16.38 4.02
CA ASP A 89 4.87 -16.15 3.52
C ASP A 89 5.73 -15.39 4.54
N PRO A 90 7.05 -15.60 4.49
CA PRO A 90 7.97 -14.99 5.42
C PRO A 90 7.91 -13.46 5.36
N LEU A 91 7.95 -12.82 6.53
CA LEU A 91 8.12 -11.38 6.65
C LEU A 91 9.61 -11.02 6.51
N GLY A 92 9.87 -9.80 6.03
CA GLY A 92 11.21 -9.29 5.84
C GLY A 92 11.26 -7.77 5.84
N ASP A 93 12.41 -7.28 5.43
CA ASP A 93 12.68 -5.84 5.33
C ASP A 93 13.23 -5.53 3.92
N PRO A 94 12.35 -5.37 2.92
CA PRO A 94 12.79 -5.05 1.58
C PRO A 94 13.44 -3.66 1.53
N THR A 95 14.52 -3.56 0.77
CA THR A 95 15.25 -2.31 0.58
C THR A 95 14.37 -1.29 -0.14
N ALA A 96 14.14 -0.14 0.50
CA ALA A 96 13.40 0.98 -0.05
C ALA A 96 14.10 2.32 0.30
N PRO A 97 15.04 2.80 -0.54
CA PRO A 97 15.88 3.96 -0.21
C PRO A 97 15.11 5.26 0.06
N HIS A 98 13.92 5.40 -0.55
CA HIS A 98 13.05 6.56 -0.35
C HIS A 98 12.29 6.51 0.98
N SER A 99 12.21 5.33 1.61
CA SER A 99 11.50 5.12 2.87
C SER A 99 12.16 4.00 3.69
N PRO A 100 13.39 4.22 4.20
CA PRO A 100 14.26 3.16 4.71
C PRO A 100 13.72 2.44 5.95
N THR A 101 12.79 3.03 6.69
CA THR A 101 12.19 2.42 7.90
C THR A 101 10.72 2.05 7.72
N TYR A 102 10.16 2.18 6.52
CA TYR A 102 8.73 1.92 6.29
C TYR A 102 8.38 0.45 6.51
N ALA A 103 9.04 -0.46 5.81
CA ALA A 103 8.75 -1.90 5.90
C ALA A 103 8.95 -2.42 7.32
N VAL A 104 10.08 -2.11 7.95
CA VAL A 104 10.36 -2.55 9.33
C VAL A 104 9.36 -1.98 10.33
N SER A 105 8.91 -0.74 10.16
CA SER A 105 7.89 -0.14 11.03
C SER A 105 6.52 -0.80 10.87
N LYS A 106 6.19 -1.27 9.65
CA LYS A 106 4.95 -2.01 9.38
C LYS A 106 5.00 -3.44 9.92
N VAL A 107 6.15 -4.11 9.83
CA VAL A 107 6.37 -5.40 10.53
C VAL A 107 6.21 -5.22 12.04
N GLY A 108 6.78 -4.16 12.62
CA GLY A 108 6.59 -3.79 14.01
C GLY A 108 5.13 -3.49 14.35
N GLN A 109 4.41 -2.81 13.47
CA GLN A 109 2.97 -2.55 13.60
C GLN A 109 2.17 -3.85 13.74
N GLU A 110 2.41 -4.82 12.86
CA GLU A 110 1.73 -6.13 12.93
C GLU A 110 2.06 -6.89 14.20
N ALA A 111 3.32 -6.84 14.66
CA ALA A 111 3.73 -7.48 15.91
C ALA A 111 3.01 -6.86 17.12
N VAL A 112 2.94 -5.53 17.19
CA VAL A 112 2.20 -4.82 18.23
C VAL A 112 0.71 -5.12 18.15
N ALA A 113 0.10 -5.05 16.96
CA ALA A 113 -1.32 -5.33 16.78
C ALA A 113 -1.70 -6.74 17.22
N ARG A 114 -0.90 -7.77 16.84
CA ARG A 114 -1.10 -9.16 17.28
C ARG A 114 -0.97 -9.34 18.80
N THR A 115 -0.04 -8.60 19.41
CA THR A 115 0.14 -8.63 20.86
C THR A 115 -1.04 -7.96 21.55
N MET A 116 -1.42 -6.76 21.12
CA MET A 116 -2.51 -6.01 21.72
C MET A 116 -3.87 -6.71 21.55
N ALA A 117 -4.12 -7.37 20.41
CA ALA A 117 -5.31 -8.18 20.19
C ALA A 117 -5.48 -9.24 21.30
N ARG A 118 -4.40 -9.91 21.67
CA ARG A 118 -4.42 -10.94 22.73
C ARG A 118 -4.49 -10.33 24.14
N VAL A 119 -3.71 -9.28 24.40
CA VAL A 119 -3.64 -8.65 25.74
C VAL A 119 -4.96 -7.98 26.11
N LEU A 120 -5.63 -7.40 25.14
CA LEU A 120 -6.90 -6.69 25.33
C LEU A 120 -8.14 -7.56 25.06
N ASP A 121 -7.94 -8.79 24.56
CA ASP A 121 -9.01 -9.63 24.02
C ASP A 121 -9.86 -8.87 22.99
N LEU A 122 -9.19 -8.04 22.17
CA LEU A 122 -9.81 -7.21 21.14
C LEU A 122 -9.73 -7.92 19.79
N PRO A 123 -10.87 -8.42 19.24
CA PRO A 123 -10.89 -9.02 17.92
C PRO A 123 -10.28 -8.08 16.89
N THR A 124 -9.31 -8.58 16.10
CA THR A 124 -8.51 -7.73 15.21
C THR A 124 -8.32 -8.40 13.86
N THR A 125 -8.47 -7.62 12.78
CA THR A 125 -8.02 -7.99 11.45
C THR A 125 -6.82 -7.12 11.07
N ILE A 126 -5.75 -7.74 10.59
CA ILE A 126 -4.56 -7.08 10.03
C ILE A 126 -4.63 -7.26 8.51
N ALA A 127 -4.84 -6.18 7.78
CA ALA A 127 -5.04 -6.20 6.34
C ALA A 127 -3.82 -5.60 5.61
N ARG A 128 -3.10 -6.43 4.85
CA ARG A 128 -1.91 -6.07 4.07
C ARG A 128 -2.34 -5.49 2.73
N ILE A 129 -2.43 -4.17 2.63
CA ILE A 129 -2.85 -3.47 1.42
C ILE A 129 -1.78 -3.61 0.34
N ASN A 130 -2.22 -4.00 -0.87
CA ASN A 130 -1.41 -4.00 -2.08
C ASN A 130 -1.82 -2.81 -2.95
N ALA A 131 -0.84 -2.10 -3.51
CA ALA A 131 -1.01 -1.04 -4.52
C ALA A 131 -2.41 -0.38 -4.56
N GLY A 132 -2.89 0.14 -3.42
CA GLY A 132 -4.15 0.89 -3.35
C GLY A 132 -4.08 2.11 -4.27
N TYR A 133 -5.17 2.39 -4.99
CA TYR A 133 -5.22 3.53 -5.91
C TYR A 133 -6.61 4.15 -5.97
N GLY A 134 -6.64 5.41 -6.41
CA GLY A 134 -7.83 6.21 -6.62
C GLY A 134 -7.47 7.67 -6.86
N ALA A 135 -8.46 8.54 -6.93
CA ALA A 135 -8.25 9.96 -7.17
C ALA A 135 -7.35 10.63 -6.12
N ASN A 136 -7.37 10.11 -4.88
CA ASN A 136 -6.62 10.63 -3.75
C ASN A 136 -5.15 10.21 -3.69
N GLY A 137 -4.69 9.30 -4.56
CA GLY A 137 -3.30 8.88 -4.62
C GLY A 137 -3.10 7.37 -4.78
N GLY A 138 -1.90 6.93 -4.42
CA GLY A 138 -1.45 5.54 -4.57
C GLY A 138 -0.39 5.38 -5.64
N LEU A 139 0.24 4.20 -5.69
CA LEU A 139 1.35 3.97 -6.62
C LEU A 139 0.95 4.21 -8.09
N PRO A 140 -0.18 3.68 -8.61
CA PRO A 140 -0.62 3.99 -9.97
C PRO A 140 -0.87 5.49 -10.21
N ALA A 141 -1.41 6.21 -9.23
CA ALA A 141 -1.66 7.65 -9.35
C ALA A 141 -0.35 8.45 -9.44
N TYR A 142 0.70 8.05 -8.71
CA TYR A 142 2.01 8.70 -8.81
C TYR A 142 2.67 8.46 -10.17
N HIS A 143 2.52 7.27 -10.74
CA HIS A 143 2.98 6.97 -12.10
C HIS A 143 2.21 7.79 -13.14
N CYS A 144 0.90 7.89 -12.98
CA CYS A 144 0.03 8.75 -13.81
C CYS A 144 0.52 10.21 -13.80
N ASP A 145 0.77 10.78 -12.62
CA ASP A 145 1.27 12.16 -12.47
C ASP A 145 2.65 12.35 -13.12
N ALA A 146 3.54 11.36 -13.00
CA ALA A 146 4.86 11.41 -13.61
C ALA A 146 4.76 11.42 -15.14
N ILE A 147 3.94 10.53 -15.72
CA ILE A 147 3.74 10.46 -17.18
C ILE A 147 3.09 11.75 -17.69
N ALA A 148 2.05 12.25 -17.03
CA ALA A 148 1.40 13.51 -17.41
C ALA A 148 2.34 14.72 -17.33
N ALA A 149 3.32 14.69 -16.42
CA ALA A 149 4.35 15.71 -16.30
C ALA A 149 5.56 15.49 -17.22
N GLY A 150 5.57 14.48 -18.09
CA GLY A 150 6.71 14.13 -18.96
C GLY A 150 7.95 13.68 -18.20
N LYS A 151 7.77 13.08 -17.01
CA LYS A 151 8.86 12.59 -16.16
C LYS A 151 8.99 11.07 -16.29
N ALA A 152 10.22 10.57 -16.13
CA ALA A 152 10.47 9.14 -16.10
C ALA A 152 9.78 8.47 -14.90
N VAL A 153 9.22 7.28 -15.14
CA VAL A 153 8.66 6.41 -14.11
C VAL A 153 9.74 5.40 -13.69
N PRO A 154 10.25 5.48 -12.45
CA PRO A 154 11.26 4.55 -11.99
C PRO A 154 10.65 3.20 -11.64
N LEU A 155 11.05 2.17 -12.34
CA LEU A 155 10.66 0.77 -12.11
C LEU A 155 11.87 -0.07 -11.71
N ARG A 156 11.65 -1.28 -11.21
CA ARG A 156 12.72 -2.15 -10.76
C ARG A 156 12.98 -3.26 -11.77
N LEU A 157 14.25 -3.69 -11.82
CA LEU A 157 14.60 -4.92 -12.53
C LEU A 157 14.28 -6.15 -11.65
N PRO A 158 13.94 -7.31 -12.29
CA PRO A 158 13.73 -7.48 -13.72
C PRO A 158 12.49 -6.75 -14.24
N GLU A 159 12.44 -6.51 -15.54
CA GLU A 159 11.26 -5.93 -16.19
C GLU A 159 10.02 -6.77 -15.90
N GLN A 160 8.86 -6.12 -15.92
CA GLN A 160 7.56 -6.56 -15.44
C GLN A 160 7.50 -6.58 -13.91
N SER A 161 6.91 -5.49 -13.38
CA SER A 161 6.70 -5.30 -11.95
C SER A 161 5.24 -5.62 -11.60
N PRO A 162 4.90 -6.90 -11.26
CA PRO A 162 3.53 -7.31 -10.98
C PRO A 162 3.06 -6.84 -9.61
N TYR A 163 1.80 -6.40 -9.55
CA TYR A 163 1.07 -6.01 -8.36
C TYR A 163 -0.35 -6.60 -8.42
N SER A 164 -1.08 -6.52 -7.31
CA SER A 164 -2.52 -6.80 -7.27
C SER A 164 -3.26 -5.52 -6.84
N PRO A 165 -3.37 -4.50 -7.74
CA PRO A 165 -3.88 -3.20 -7.39
C PRO A 165 -5.35 -3.26 -6.96
N ILE A 166 -5.72 -2.48 -5.94
CA ILE A 166 -7.08 -2.41 -5.42
C ILE A 166 -7.57 -0.96 -5.39
N HIS A 167 -8.79 -0.74 -5.92
CA HIS A 167 -9.39 0.59 -5.96
C HIS A 167 -9.88 1.05 -4.58
N GLU A 168 -9.88 2.37 -4.34
CA GLU A 168 -10.31 2.95 -3.07
C GLU A 168 -11.78 2.64 -2.71
N ASP A 169 -12.67 2.47 -3.70
CA ASP A 169 -14.06 2.08 -3.45
C ASP A 169 -14.18 0.63 -2.97
N ASP A 170 -13.39 -0.29 -3.54
CA ASP A 170 -13.34 -1.67 -3.03
C ASP A 170 -12.71 -1.70 -1.62
N LEU A 171 -11.66 -0.90 -1.37
CA LEU A 171 -11.13 -0.76 -0.02
C LEU A 171 -12.20 -0.28 0.96
N ALA A 172 -12.96 0.76 0.61
CA ALA A 172 -14.04 1.28 1.44
C ALA A 172 -15.17 0.26 1.67
N GLY A 173 -15.62 -0.40 0.59
CA GLY A 173 -16.68 -1.40 0.66
C GLY A 173 -16.33 -2.64 1.46
N GLN A 174 -15.03 -2.99 1.53
CA GLN A 174 -14.54 -4.19 2.22
C GLN A 174 -14.22 -3.96 3.71
N VAL A 175 -14.31 -2.74 4.23
CA VAL A 175 -14.02 -2.44 5.66
C VAL A 175 -14.93 -3.24 6.60
N ALA A 176 -16.24 -3.21 6.38
CA ALA A 176 -17.19 -3.90 7.26
C ALA A 176 -16.97 -5.42 7.27
N PRO A 177 -16.93 -6.14 6.14
CA PRO A 177 -16.62 -7.57 6.15
C PRO A 177 -15.28 -7.92 6.80
N LEU A 178 -14.26 -7.06 6.67
CA LEU A 178 -12.96 -7.29 7.32
C LEU A 178 -13.01 -7.06 8.85
N LEU A 179 -13.86 -6.18 9.33
CA LEU A 179 -14.16 -6.04 10.75
C LEU A 179 -14.95 -7.26 11.28
N ASP A 180 -15.91 -7.75 10.50
CA ASP A 180 -16.69 -8.96 10.87
C ASP A 180 -15.79 -10.22 10.93
N ALA A 181 -14.69 -10.23 10.17
CA ALA A 181 -13.70 -11.32 10.17
C ALA A 181 -12.65 -11.18 11.30
N ALA A 182 -12.76 -10.16 12.14
CA ALA A 182 -11.79 -9.93 13.21
C ALA A 182 -11.83 -11.06 14.26
N ALA A 183 -10.66 -11.41 14.77
CA ALA A 183 -10.51 -12.49 15.75
C ALA A 183 -9.38 -12.20 16.76
N SER A 184 -9.34 -12.97 17.84
CA SER A 184 -8.22 -13.06 18.76
C SER A 184 -7.82 -14.54 18.87
N PRO A 185 -6.67 -14.98 18.35
CA PRO A 185 -5.59 -14.21 17.66
C PRO A 185 -6.04 -13.51 16.39
N ALA A 186 -5.35 -12.40 16.04
CA ALA A 186 -5.72 -11.56 14.92
C ALA A 186 -5.81 -12.32 13.58
N THR A 187 -6.86 -12.06 12.81
CA THR A 187 -6.97 -12.47 11.41
C THR A 187 -5.99 -11.67 10.57
N ILE A 188 -5.21 -12.33 9.70
CA ILE A 188 -4.31 -11.68 8.75
C ILE A 188 -4.83 -11.94 7.34
N VAL A 189 -4.88 -10.90 6.51
CA VAL A 189 -5.41 -10.99 5.15
C VAL A 189 -4.64 -10.10 4.18
N ASN A 190 -4.37 -10.58 2.97
CA ASN A 190 -3.91 -9.75 1.87
C ASN A 190 -5.08 -8.91 1.35
N TRP A 191 -4.99 -7.59 1.51
CA TRP A 191 -6.02 -6.67 1.03
C TRP A 191 -5.62 -6.15 -0.34
N CYS A 192 -5.96 -6.90 -1.37
CA CYS A 192 -5.48 -6.73 -2.73
C CYS A 192 -6.62 -6.89 -3.75
N GLY A 193 -6.39 -6.44 -4.97
CA GLY A 193 -7.28 -6.68 -6.11
C GLY A 193 -7.32 -8.16 -6.52
N ASP A 194 -8.24 -8.50 -7.41
CA ASP A 194 -8.44 -9.87 -7.89
C ASP A 194 -7.48 -10.26 -9.00
N GLU A 195 -6.89 -9.28 -9.67
CA GLU A 195 -6.03 -9.46 -10.84
C GLU A 195 -4.59 -9.05 -10.54
N ILE A 196 -3.64 -9.75 -11.17
CA ILE A 196 -2.25 -9.33 -11.20
C ILE A 196 -2.07 -8.41 -12.42
N VAL A 197 -1.63 -7.19 -12.17
CA VAL A 197 -1.40 -6.15 -13.18
C VAL A 197 0.00 -5.60 -13.01
N THR A 198 0.77 -5.49 -14.10
CA THR A 198 2.12 -4.92 -14.01
C THR A 198 2.10 -3.40 -14.05
N ALA A 199 3.13 -2.79 -13.47
CA ALA A 199 3.29 -1.34 -13.54
C ALA A 199 3.38 -0.84 -14.98
N GLU A 200 3.99 -1.62 -15.84
CA GLU A 200 4.10 -1.35 -17.28
C GLU A 200 2.73 -1.31 -17.95
N GLN A 201 1.81 -2.21 -17.56
CA GLN A 201 0.46 -2.26 -18.14
C GLN A 201 -0.33 -1.00 -17.84
N TRP A 202 -0.34 -0.52 -16.58
CA TRP A 202 -1.06 0.72 -16.29
C TRP A 202 -0.33 1.95 -16.82
N CYS A 203 1.02 1.97 -16.88
CA CYS A 203 1.75 3.04 -17.52
C CYS A 203 1.42 3.13 -19.01
N ALA A 204 1.35 1.99 -19.71
CA ALA A 204 0.93 1.93 -21.11
C ALA A 204 -0.50 2.45 -21.31
N LEU A 205 -1.44 2.10 -20.42
CA LEU A 205 -2.81 2.64 -20.42
C LEU A 205 -2.80 4.17 -20.31
N PHE A 206 -2.03 4.73 -19.36
CA PHE A 206 -1.94 6.18 -19.19
C PHE A 206 -1.29 6.86 -20.40
N GLY A 207 -0.20 6.29 -20.92
CA GLY A 207 0.47 6.82 -22.11
C GLY A 207 -0.45 6.83 -23.34
N GLN A 208 -1.19 5.75 -23.58
CA GLN A 208 -2.17 5.68 -24.65
C GLN A 208 -3.25 6.75 -24.54
N ARG A 209 -3.76 6.97 -23.32
CA ARG A 209 -4.80 7.98 -23.07
C ARG A 209 -4.29 9.41 -23.22
N LEU A 210 -3.05 9.66 -22.82
CA LEU A 210 -2.40 10.99 -22.94
C LEU A 210 -1.79 11.25 -24.33
N GLY A 211 -1.71 10.24 -25.19
CA GLY A 211 -1.06 10.34 -26.49
C GLY A 211 0.47 10.52 -26.40
N VAL A 212 1.10 9.95 -25.36
CA VAL A 212 2.54 10.00 -25.12
C VAL A 212 3.12 8.61 -24.90
N GLU A 213 4.40 8.41 -25.23
CA GLU A 213 5.13 7.19 -24.85
C GLU A 213 5.69 7.37 -23.44
N PRO A 214 5.33 6.53 -22.46
CA PRO A 214 5.88 6.63 -21.11
C PRO A 214 7.37 6.34 -21.08
N ASP A 215 8.14 7.21 -20.44
CA ASP A 215 9.56 6.97 -20.16
C ASP A 215 9.68 6.07 -18.91
N LEU A 216 9.92 4.76 -19.12
CA LEU A 216 10.11 3.78 -18.06
C LEU A 216 11.61 3.59 -17.78
N SER A 217 12.05 4.01 -16.62
CA SER A 217 13.46 3.95 -16.19
C SER A 217 13.68 2.80 -15.22
N TYR A 218 14.36 1.74 -15.67
CA TYR A 218 14.63 0.55 -14.85
C TYR A 218 15.93 0.66 -14.09
N TYR A 219 15.94 0.20 -12.84
CA TYR A 219 17.13 0.16 -12.01
C TYR A 219 17.21 -1.11 -11.18
N ASP A 220 18.44 -1.59 -10.97
CA ASP A 220 18.71 -2.69 -10.05
C ASP A 220 18.89 -2.15 -8.62
N LEU A 221 18.22 -2.80 -7.67
CA LEU A 221 18.32 -2.47 -6.26
C LEU A 221 18.34 -3.75 -5.44
N PRO A 222 19.53 -4.22 -5.06
CA PRO A 222 19.66 -5.42 -4.25
C PRO A 222 18.82 -5.38 -2.97
N GLY A 223 18.12 -6.47 -2.68
CA GLY A 223 17.21 -6.57 -1.53
C GLY A 223 15.88 -5.84 -1.68
N SER A 224 15.59 -5.24 -2.84
CA SER A 224 14.27 -4.71 -3.14
C SER A 224 13.31 -5.83 -3.52
N GLN A 225 12.02 -5.54 -3.39
CA GLN A 225 10.95 -6.42 -3.84
C GLN A 225 10.70 -6.16 -5.34
N PRO A 226 11.06 -7.10 -6.25
CA PRO A 226 10.93 -6.88 -7.69
C PRO A 226 9.47 -6.89 -8.15
N GLY A 227 8.62 -7.69 -7.50
CA GLY A 227 7.19 -7.73 -7.68
C GLY A 227 6.49 -7.76 -6.32
N SER A 228 5.24 -7.42 -6.29
CA SER A 228 4.46 -7.33 -5.06
C SER A 228 3.03 -7.85 -5.26
N ALA A 229 2.82 -8.80 -6.16
CA ALA A 229 1.53 -9.47 -6.31
C ALA A 229 1.16 -10.22 -5.02
N ALA A 230 -0.14 -10.33 -4.74
CA ALA A 230 -0.64 -11.05 -3.59
C ALA A 230 -1.80 -11.97 -3.99
N ASP A 231 -1.90 -13.12 -3.33
CA ASP A 231 -3.02 -14.04 -3.52
C ASP A 231 -4.30 -13.47 -2.91
N PRO A 232 -5.39 -13.31 -3.67
CA PRO A 232 -6.64 -12.74 -3.20
C PRO A 232 -7.58 -13.75 -2.55
N THR A 233 -7.24 -15.04 -2.51
CA THR A 233 -8.15 -16.14 -2.16
C THR A 233 -8.78 -15.93 -0.79
N ARG A 234 -7.98 -15.64 0.22
CA ARG A 234 -8.48 -15.42 1.57
C ARG A 234 -9.35 -14.16 1.65
N ARG A 235 -8.90 -13.06 1.06
CA ARG A 235 -9.68 -11.82 1.02
C ARG A 235 -11.04 -12.06 0.36
N ARG A 236 -11.06 -12.73 -0.82
CA ARG A 236 -12.31 -13.03 -1.54
C ARG A 236 -13.27 -13.91 -0.71
N SER A 237 -12.75 -14.82 0.09
CA SER A 237 -13.61 -15.65 0.96
C SER A 237 -14.26 -14.83 2.08
N LEU A 238 -13.69 -13.69 2.47
CA LEU A 238 -14.20 -12.83 3.53
C LEU A 238 -15.08 -11.69 2.99
N THR A 239 -14.70 -11.09 1.86
CA THR A 239 -15.31 -9.86 1.35
C THR A 239 -16.08 -10.04 0.03
N GLY A 240 -16.00 -11.20 -0.60
CA GLY A 240 -16.40 -11.37 -2.00
C GLY A 240 -15.36 -10.82 -2.99
N PRO A 241 -15.63 -10.87 -4.30
CA PRO A 241 -14.77 -10.30 -5.33
C PRO A 241 -14.70 -8.78 -5.26
N CYS A 242 -13.66 -8.18 -5.86
CA CYS A 242 -13.64 -6.75 -6.16
C CYS A 242 -14.73 -6.41 -7.19
N THR A 243 -15.27 -5.21 -7.10
CA THR A 243 -16.36 -4.73 -7.96
C THR A 243 -15.87 -3.74 -9.01
N VAL A 244 -14.66 -3.20 -8.84
CA VAL A 244 -14.08 -2.16 -9.70
C VAL A 244 -13.01 -2.76 -10.61
N GLY A 245 -13.25 -2.74 -11.92
CA GLY A 245 -12.26 -3.14 -12.95
C GLY A 245 -11.13 -2.11 -13.04
N TRP A 246 -9.88 -2.58 -13.05
CA TRP A 246 -8.73 -1.69 -12.96
C TRP A 246 -8.56 -0.77 -14.18
N GLN A 247 -8.87 -1.25 -15.39
CA GLN A 247 -8.71 -0.46 -16.63
C GLN A 247 -9.57 0.79 -16.61
N ASP A 248 -10.87 0.61 -16.34
CA ASP A 248 -11.83 1.71 -16.34
C ASP A 248 -11.58 2.66 -15.18
N ALA A 249 -11.28 2.13 -13.99
CA ALA A 249 -11.00 2.94 -12.82
C ALA A 249 -9.70 3.75 -12.94
N MET A 250 -8.63 3.16 -13.49
CA MET A 250 -7.38 3.91 -13.73
C MET A 250 -7.55 4.95 -14.85
N ALA A 251 -8.36 4.68 -15.86
CA ALA A 251 -8.72 5.66 -16.87
C ALA A 251 -9.51 6.85 -16.27
N ALA A 252 -10.52 6.56 -15.44
CA ALA A 252 -11.29 7.58 -14.74
C ALA A 252 -10.42 8.40 -13.77
N MET A 253 -9.51 7.73 -13.05
CA MET A 253 -8.53 8.39 -12.18
C MET A 253 -7.63 9.36 -12.98
N LEU A 254 -7.15 8.95 -14.15
CA LEU A 254 -6.36 9.81 -15.03
C LEU A 254 -7.17 11.07 -15.40
N ASP A 255 -8.41 10.88 -15.87
CA ASP A 255 -9.27 11.98 -16.32
C ASP A 255 -9.52 13.00 -15.18
N GLN A 256 -9.72 12.52 -13.94
CA GLN A 256 -9.88 13.38 -12.76
C GLN A 256 -8.60 14.15 -12.39
N ARG A 257 -7.42 13.54 -12.61
CA ARG A 257 -6.13 14.16 -12.22
C ARG A 257 -5.55 15.10 -13.27
N THR A 258 -5.91 14.90 -14.54
CA THR A 258 -5.40 15.68 -15.68
C THR A 258 -6.46 16.59 -16.31
N GLY A 259 -7.72 16.42 -15.95
CA GLY A 259 -8.81 17.32 -16.39
C GLY A 259 -8.62 18.75 -15.91
N PRO A 260 -9.27 19.73 -16.54
CA PRO A 260 -9.25 21.10 -16.05
C PRO A 260 -9.77 21.12 -14.62
N ALA A 261 -8.99 21.73 -13.71
CA ALA A 261 -9.45 21.95 -12.34
C ALA A 261 -10.80 22.69 -12.41
N ASP A 262 -11.85 22.06 -11.87
CA ASP A 262 -13.14 22.74 -11.74
C ASP A 262 -12.92 24.05 -10.98
N CYS A 263 -13.15 25.18 -11.69
CA CYS A 263 -13.05 26.55 -11.15
C CYS A 263 -14.20 26.84 -10.21
#